data_f2b8f3125db7c710e7d504f5d701872f
#
_entry.id   f2b8f3125db7c710e7d504f5d701872f
#
_cell.length_a   1.000
_cell.length_b   1.000
_cell.length_c   1.000
_cell.angle_alpha   90.00
_cell.angle_beta   90.00
_cell.angle_gamma   90.00
#
_symmetry.space_group_name_H-M   'P 1'
#
loop_
_entity.id
_entity.type
_entity.pdbx_description
1 polymer ?
#
loop_
_entity_poly.entity_id
_entity_poly.type
_entity_poly.pdbx_seq_one_letter_code
_entity_poly.pdbx_strand_id
1 'polypeptide(L)'
;MTIEEIIDTQMLAFNNRDIKSMMPLYPENIKIYNFPDHTLAIDGKEECEKMFIALFENSPNLHAEIIKTIHFDNKVIVQEYIYGRNGSDERTEQVVIFEVIDQKISRMDLMR
;
A
#
# COMPACT_ATOMS: atom_id res chain seq x y z
N MET A 1 -10.11 11.66 9.65
CA MET A 1 -9.07 10.78 10.22
C MET A 1 -7.72 11.51 10.21
N THR A 2 -6.88 11.21 11.18
CA THR A 2 -5.50 11.68 11.12
C THR A 2 -4.74 10.88 10.06
N ILE A 3 -3.56 11.37 9.66
CA ILE A 3 -2.70 10.65 8.73
C ILE A 3 -2.35 9.26 9.28
N GLU A 4 -2.05 9.18 10.58
CA GLU A 4 -1.74 7.90 11.23
C GLU A 4 -2.91 6.92 11.15
N GLU A 5 -4.13 7.40 11.41
CA GLU A 5 -5.33 6.56 11.32
C GLU A 5 -5.57 6.05 9.90
N ILE A 6 -5.32 6.90 8.89
CA ILE A 6 -5.46 6.50 7.49
C ILE A 6 -4.49 5.37 7.15
N ILE A 7 -3.22 5.50 7.55
CA ILE A 7 -2.22 4.48 7.28
C ILE A 7 -2.51 3.20 8.07
N ASP A 8 -2.93 3.32 9.32
CA ASP A 8 -3.31 2.15 10.12
C ASP A 8 -4.49 1.41 9.48
N THR A 9 -5.47 2.14 8.97
CA THR A 9 -6.62 1.55 8.26
C THR A 9 -6.15 0.83 6.99
N GLN A 10 -5.23 1.44 6.24
CA GLN A 10 -4.64 0.83 5.05
C GLN A 10 -3.96 -0.50 5.38
N MET A 11 -3.12 -0.52 6.42
CA MET A 11 -2.38 -1.71 6.80
C MET A 11 -3.29 -2.82 7.31
N LEU A 12 -4.29 -2.47 8.09
CA LEU A 12 -5.27 -3.44 8.59
C LEU A 12 -6.09 -4.03 7.44
N ALA A 13 -6.56 -3.20 6.52
CA ALA A 13 -7.31 -3.65 5.35
C ALA A 13 -6.47 -4.55 4.45
N PHE A 14 -5.21 -4.20 4.24
CA PHE A 14 -4.27 -5.02 3.48
C PHE A 14 -4.12 -6.40 4.12
N ASN A 15 -3.86 -6.46 5.43
CA ASN A 15 -3.66 -7.72 6.14
C ASN A 15 -4.94 -8.58 6.21
N ASN A 16 -6.09 -7.96 6.14
CA ASN A 16 -7.37 -8.67 6.09
C ASN A 16 -7.85 -8.92 4.65
N ARG A 17 -7.10 -8.49 3.66
CA ARG A 17 -7.48 -8.57 2.24
C ARG A 17 -8.86 -7.96 1.99
N ASP A 18 -9.10 -6.80 2.61
CA ASP A 18 -10.40 -6.13 2.66
C ASP A 18 -10.44 -4.97 1.67
N ILE A 19 -10.84 -5.27 0.44
CA ILE A 19 -10.93 -4.29 -0.65
C ILE A 19 -11.93 -3.18 -0.30
N LYS A 20 -13.05 -3.52 0.34
CA LYS A 20 -14.09 -2.54 0.66
C LYS A 20 -13.60 -1.45 1.61
N SER A 21 -12.76 -1.82 2.58
CA SER A 21 -12.21 -0.86 3.53
C SER A 21 -11.03 -0.10 2.95
N MET A 22 -10.34 -0.67 1.98
CA MET A 22 -9.14 -0.09 1.39
C MET A 22 -9.46 0.98 0.34
N MET A 23 -10.38 0.69 -0.57
CA MET A 23 -10.65 1.58 -1.70
C MET A 23 -11.10 2.99 -1.32
N PRO A 24 -11.91 3.20 -0.27
CA PRO A 24 -12.27 4.57 0.13
C PRO A 24 -11.09 5.45 0.58
N LEU A 25 -9.94 4.85 0.86
CA LEU A 25 -8.74 5.59 1.28
C LEU A 25 -8.04 6.28 0.11
N TYR A 26 -8.40 5.95 -1.14
CA TYR A 26 -7.72 6.44 -2.33
C TYR A 26 -8.60 7.41 -3.11
N PRO A 27 -8.01 8.50 -3.67
CA PRO A 27 -8.72 9.35 -4.61
C PRO A 27 -8.76 8.69 -5.99
N GLU A 28 -9.62 9.21 -6.87
CA GLU A 28 -9.73 8.69 -8.23
C GLU A 28 -8.41 8.76 -9.01
N ASN A 29 -7.58 9.74 -8.70
CA ASN A 29 -6.32 9.98 -9.38
C ASN A 29 -5.09 9.45 -8.64
N ILE A 30 -5.26 8.46 -7.77
CA ILE A 30 -4.12 7.85 -7.08
C ILE A 30 -3.06 7.37 -8.09
N LYS A 31 -1.78 7.53 -7.72
CA LYS A 31 -0.66 7.05 -8.52
C LYS A 31 0.29 6.25 -7.66
N ILE A 32 0.78 5.15 -8.23
CA ILE A 32 1.79 4.31 -7.58
C ILE A 32 3.01 4.25 -8.49
N TYR A 33 4.16 4.57 -7.92
CA TYR A 33 5.43 4.63 -8.63
C TYR A 33 6.40 3.59 -8.10
N ASN A 34 7.30 3.15 -8.96
CA ASN A 34 8.45 2.36 -8.54
C ASN A 34 9.61 3.30 -8.23
N PHE A 35 10.27 3.10 -7.12
CA PHE A 35 11.44 3.85 -6.71
C PHE A 35 12.68 2.97 -6.95
N PRO A 36 13.85 3.50 -7.39
CA PRO A 36 14.19 4.93 -7.49
C PRO A 36 13.97 5.58 -8.86
N ASP A 37 13.62 4.80 -9.89
CA ASP A 37 13.54 5.32 -11.25
C ASP A 37 12.24 6.11 -11.52
N HIS A 38 11.32 6.15 -10.56
CA HIS A 38 10.06 6.90 -10.62
C HIS A 38 9.17 6.48 -11.80
N THR A 39 9.24 5.23 -12.22
CA THR A 39 8.33 4.74 -13.25
C THR A 39 6.93 4.60 -12.69
N LEU A 40 5.93 5.08 -13.43
CA LEU A 40 4.53 4.98 -13.04
C LEU A 40 4.06 3.54 -13.24
N ALA A 41 3.71 2.87 -12.12
CA ALA A 41 3.26 1.48 -12.15
C ALA A 41 1.75 1.38 -12.24
N ILE A 42 1.03 2.25 -11.50
CA ILE A 42 -0.44 2.25 -11.44
C ILE A 42 -0.92 3.68 -11.59
N ASP A 43 -1.87 3.91 -12.49
CA ASP A 43 -2.45 5.21 -12.75
C ASP A 43 -3.95 5.14 -12.56
N GLY A 44 -4.42 5.66 -11.43
CA GLY A 44 -5.83 5.78 -11.13
C GLY A 44 -6.39 4.67 -10.25
N LYS A 45 -7.54 4.97 -9.66
CA LYS A 45 -8.18 4.11 -8.65
C LYS A 45 -8.66 2.79 -9.25
N GLU A 46 -9.15 2.79 -10.48
CA GLU A 46 -9.62 1.58 -11.13
C GLU A 46 -8.48 0.57 -11.32
N GLU A 47 -7.33 1.01 -11.83
CA GLU A 47 -6.15 0.15 -11.96
C GLU A 47 -5.67 -0.33 -10.60
N CYS A 48 -5.70 0.56 -9.60
CA CYS A 48 -5.30 0.24 -8.23
C CYS A 48 -6.17 -0.88 -7.65
N GLU A 49 -7.48 -0.79 -7.83
CA GLU A 49 -8.41 -1.81 -7.36
C GLU A 49 -8.15 -3.15 -8.03
N LYS A 50 -7.98 -3.17 -9.34
CA LYS A 50 -7.67 -4.40 -10.09
C LYS A 50 -6.39 -5.05 -9.60
N MET A 51 -5.38 -4.25 -9.34
CA MET A 51 -4.08 -4.73 -8.84
C MET A 51 -4.25 -5.41 -7.47
N PHE A 52 -4.95 -4.77 -6.54
CA PHE A 52 -5.15 -5.34 -5.20
C PHE A 52 -6.05 -6.57 -5.22
N ILE A 53 -7.10 -6.59 -6.05
CA ILE A 53 -7.97 -7.77 -6.20
C ILE A 53 -7.13 -8.96 -6.67
N ALA A 54 -6.32 -8.79 -7.70
CA ALA A 54 -5.47 -9.86 -8.22
C ALA A 54 -4.46 -10.33 -7.16
N LEU A 55 -3.82 -9.39 -6.46
CA LEU A 55 -2.87 -9.72 -5.40
C LEU A 55 -3.53 -10.55 -4.30
N PHE A 56 -4.71 -10.14 -3.84
CA PHE A 56 -5.41 -10.82 -2.75
C PHE A 56 -5.92 -12.19 -3.15
N GLU A 57 -6.42 -12.33 -4.38
CA GLU A 57 -6.87 -13.62 -4.92
C GLU A 57 -5.72 -14.62 -5.03
N ASN A 58 -4.53 -14.14 -5.42
CA ASN A 58 -3.36 -14.99 -5.60
C ASN A 58 -2.53 -15.17 -4.33
N SER A 59 -2.92 -14.54 -3.24
CA SER A 59 -2.10 -14.48 -2.01
C SER A 59 -2.96 -14.74 -0.77
N PRO A 60 -3.48 -15.98 -0.59
CA PRO A 60 -4.39 -16.29 0.52
C PRO A 60 -3.75 -16.09 1.89
N ASN A 61 -2.43 -16.17 1.98
CA ASN A 61 -1.68 -16.03 3.23
C ASN A 61 -0.91 -14.71 3.30
N LEU A 62 -1.30 -13.73 2.49
CA LEU A 62 -0.62 -12.43 2.44
C LEU A 62 -0.66 -11.75 3.81
N HIS A 63 0.52 -11.32 4.27
CA HIS A 63 0.64 -10.59 5.52
C HIS A 63 1.82 -9.62 5.46
N ALA A 64 1.57 -8.38 5.86
CA ALA A 64 2.61 -7.36 6.00
C ALA A 64 2.96 -7.21 7.48
N GLU A 65 4.25 -7.36 7.79
CA GLU A 65 4.78 -7.11 9.13
C GLU A 65 5.55 -5.79 9.09
N ILE A 66 5.05 -4.79 9.83
CA ILE A 66 5.71 -3.48 9.90
C ILE A 66 6.94 -3.59 10.78
N ILE A 67 8.10 -3.19 10.24
CA ILE A 67 9.36 -3.17 10.97
C ILE A 67 9.60 -1.79 11.56
N LYS A 68 9.38 -0.74 10.76
CA LYS A 68 9.63 0.63 11.18
C LYS A 68 8.73 1.58 10.40
N THR A 69 8.29 2.64 11.09
CA THR A 69 7.47 3.69 10.50
C THR A 69 8.11 5.04 10.80
N ILE A 70 8.21 5.90 9.80
CA ILE A 70 8.72 7.27 9.93
C ILE A 70 7.64 8.22 9.42
N HIS A 71 7.28 9.19 10.25
CA HIS A 71 6.33 10.24 9.90
C HIS A 71 7.08 11.50 9.52
N PHE A 72 6.78 12.04 8.35
CA PHE A 72 7.38 13.27 7.87
C PHE A 72 6.33 14.09 7.11
N ASP A 73 5.89 15.20 7.71
CA ASP A 73 4.89 16.09 7.12
C ASP A 73 3.62 15.30 6.75
N ASN A 74 3.18 15.34 5.49
CA ASN A 74 2.03 14.56 5.02
C ASN A 74 2.42 13.19 4.46
N LYS A 75 3.62 12.72 4.77
CA LYS A 75 4.13 11.44 4.29
C LYS A 75 4.37 10.48 5.44
N VAL A 76 4.17 9.20 5.16
CA VAL A 76 4.50 8.12 6.10
C VAL A 76 5.35 7.10 5.33
N ILE A 77 6.52 6.80 5.87
CA ILE A 77 7.47 5.84 5.30
C ILE A 77 7.37 4.58 6.13
N VAL A 78 7.03 3.46 5.49
CA VAL A 78 6.86 2.17 6.17
C VAL A 78 7.85 1.17 5.61
N GLN A 79 8.71 0.63 6.48
CA GLN A 79 9.56 -0.51 6.18
C GLN A 79 8.83 -1.76 6.66
N GLU A 80 8.72 -2.77 5.80
CA GLU A 80 7.90 -3.95 6.11
C GLU A 80 8.45 -5.21 5.44
N TYR A 81 8.13 -6.36 6.06
CA TYR A 81 8.26 -7.66 5.41
C TYR A 81 6.91 -8.07 4.86
N ILE A 82 6.90 -8.61 3.64
CA ILE A 82 5.69 -9.16 3.02
C ILE A 82 5.84 -10.67 2.93
N TYR A 83 4.86 -11.37 3.53
CA TYR A 83 4.77 -12.83 3.51
C TYR A 83 3.62 -13.24 2.60
N GLY A 84 3.79 -14.36 1.91
CA GLY A 84 2.69 -14.99 1.18
C GLY A 84 2.33 -14.35 -0.15
N ARG A 85 3.13 -13.43 -0.67
CA ARG A 85 2.85 -12.77 -1.95
C ARG A 85 2.80 -13.80 -3.07
N ASN A 86 1.67 -13.86 -3.78
CA ASN A 86 1.44 -14.80 -4.89
C ASN A 86 1.68 -16.26 -4.49
N GLY A 87 1.39 -16.60 -3.23
CA GLY A 87 1.55 -17.95 -2.72
C GLY A 87 2.97 -18.35 -2.38
N SER A 88 3.93 -17.43 -2.44
CA SER A 88 5.33 -17.72 -2.11
C SER A 88 5.53 -18.00 -0.63
N ASP A 89 6.42 -18.93 -0.30
CA ASP A 89 6.84 -19.20 1.09
C ASP A 89 7.95 -18.26 1.53
N GLU A 90 8.54 -17.50 0.60
CA GLU A 90 9.60 -16.57 0.90
C GLU A 90 9.03 -15.22 1.32
N ARG A 91 9.67 -14.59 2.30
CA ARG A 91 9.33 -13.20 2.63
C ARG A 91 10.18 -12.26 1.78
N THR A 92 9.60 -11.12 1.44
CA THR A 92 10.31 -10.04 0.77
C THR A 92 10.28 -8.80 1.65
N GLU A 93 11.29 -7.95 1.52
CA GLU A 93 11.33 -6.68 2.23
C GLU A 93 11.00 -5.57 1.26
N GLN A 94 10.25 -4.56 1.72
CA GLN A 94 9.96 -3.38 0.92
C GLN A 94 9.82 -2.14 1.80
N VAL A 95 9.97 -0.98 1.17
CA VAL A 95 9.67 0.31 1.77
C VAL A 95 8.59 0.97 0.93
N VAL A 96 7.55 1.46 1.58
CA VAL A 96 6.47 2.20 0.92
C VAL A 96 6.46 3.61 1.49
N ILE A 97 6.45 4.60 0.60
CA ILE A 97 6.24 6.00 0.98
C ILE A 97 4.81 6.35 0.60
N PHE A 98 3.98 6.60 1.60
CA PHE A 98 2.60 7.05 1.40
C PHE A 98 2.54 8.57 1.49
N GLU A 99 1.86 9.21 0.55
CA GLU A 99 1.57 10.63 0.63
C GLU A 99 0.06 10.83 0.80
N VAL A 100 -0.33 11.59 1.82
CA VAL A 100 -1.74 11.83 2.14
C VAL A 100 -2.08 13.28 1.82
N ILE A 101 -3.09 13.47 0.97
CA ILE A 101 -3.63 14.79 0.59
C ILE A 101 -5.15 14.71 0.75
N ASP A 102 -5.73 15.71 1.41
CA ASP A 102 -7.18 15.79 1.64
C ASP A 102 -7.75 14.49 2.24
N GLN A 103 -7.06 13.95 3.23
CA GLN A 103 -7.46 12.75 3.97
C GLN A 103 -7.48 11.47 3.12
N LYS A 104 -6.77 11.46 1.99
CA LYS A 104 -6.68 10.27 1.13
C LYS A 104 -5.23 10.00 0.77
N ILE A 105 -4.92 8.73 0.56
CA ILE A 105 -3.60 8.29 0.10
C ILE A 105 -3.55 8.57 -1.40
N SER A 106 -2.90 9.66 -1.77
CA SER A 106 -2.87 10.14 -3.16
C SER A 106 -1.72 9.57 -3.97
N ARG A 107 -0.68 9.08 -3.28
CA ARG A 107 0.52 8.57 -3.95
C ARG A 107 1.21 7.55 -3.06
N MET A 108 1.74 6.51 -3.69
CA MET A 108 2.65 5.54 -3.07
C MET A 108 3.89 5.42 -3.94
N ASP A 109 5.06 5.39 -3.30
CA ASP A 109 6.33 5.04 -3.94
C ASP A 109 6.81 3.74 -3.32
N LEU A 110 7.05 2.73 -4.15
CA LEU A 110 7.44 1.39 -3.72
C LEU A 110 8.92 1.16 -3.98
N MET A 111 9.63 0.78 -2.93
CA MET A 111 11.04 0.42 -3.00
C MET A 111 11.17 -1.04 -2.60
N ARG A 112 11.59 -1.85 -3.55
CA ARG A 112 11.69 -3.30 -3.36
C ARG A 112 13.08 -3.82 -3.66
#